data_b1a49ef8b1e400cbfb65eb41dd42c103
#
_entry.id   b1a49ef8b1e400cbfb65eb41dd42c103
#
_cell.length_a   1.000
_cell.length_b   1.000
_cell.length_c   1.000
_cell.angle_alpha   90.00
_cell.angle_beta   90.00
_cell.angle_gamma   90.00
#
_symmetry.space_group_name_H-M   'P 1'
#
loop_
_entity.id
_entity.type
_entity.pdbx_description
1 polymer ?
#
loop_
_entity_poly.entity_id
_entity_poly.type
_entity_poly.pdbx_seq_one_letter_code
_entity_poly.pdbx_strand_id
1 'polypeptide(L)'
;GVDAAAPTMSGASVTSTNFAASWVRYATLEFETELGEVSFKLDEVVVSVEERKLRATWSPELAQDVSAFHNIDAEAELTAMLSEQVAAEIDREILRDLRKAAAWQLRWDYNGWRKASSAASPYTQKDWNQTLITKVNQISAQIHKSTLRGGANFIVVSSEISAVFDDLEYFHVSDANPEQDQYNMGIERVGSLSGRYQVYRDPYAPSYSLVIGHKGKSLLDTGYIYAPYVPMQLTPTMYNPFNFAPVKGIMTRYAKKVVNNRFYGHVRVDGIPTFNVAELR
;
A
#
# COMPACT_ATOMS: atom_id res chain seq x y z
N GLY A 1 -39.95 45.81 -30.73
CA GLY A 1 -40.28 44.49 -31.13
C GLY A 1 -39.44 44.07 -32.34
N VAL A 2 -38.44 43.28 -32.12
CA VAL A 2 -37.71 42.63 -33.19
C VAL A 2 -37.99 41.14 -33.01
N ASP A 3 -38.93 40.64 -33.83
CA ASP A 3 -39.13 39.20 -34.04
C ASP A 3 -37.85 38.63 -34.63
N ALA A 4 -37.01 38.10 -33.77
CA ALA A 4 -35.90 37.31 -34.24
C ALA A 4 -36.46 35.96 -34.64
N ALA A 5 -36.67 35.77 -35.94
CA ALA A 5 -36.97 34.47 -36.52
C ALA A 5 -35.90 33.47 -36.09
N ALA A 6 -36.35 32.36 -35.52
CA ALA A 6 -35.45 31.27 -35.11
C ALA A 6 -34.59 30.83 -36.29
N PRO A 7 -33.28 30.68 -36.17
CA PRO A 7 -32.42 30.22 -37.24
C PRO A 7 -32.77 28.78 -37.56
N THR A 8 -33.39 28.55 -38.74
CA THR A 8 -33.59 27.25 -39.29
C THR A 8 -32.26 26.72 -39.81
N MET A 9 -31.59 25.93 -39.02
CA MET A 9 -30.47 25.13 -39.50
C MET A 9 -30.98 23.90 -40.26
N SER A 10 -30.63 23.84 -41.51
CA SER A 10 -30.91 22.69 -42.38
C SER A 10 -30.20 21.45 -41.81
N GLY A 11 -30.97 20.51 -41.26
CA GLY A 11 -30.50 19.22 -40.84
C GLY A 11 -30.47 18.92 -39.34
N ALA A 12 -30.77 19.85 -38.47
CA ALA A 12 -30.93 19.58 -37.02
C ALA A 12 -32.29 20.15 -36.57
N SER A 13 -33.24 19.30 -36.23
CA SER A 13 -34.46 19.77 -35.56
C SER A 13 -34.06 20.16 -34.11
N VAL A 14 -33.83 21.44 -33.93
CA VAL A 14 -33.75 22.01 -32.58
C VAL A 14 -35.19 22.09 -32.07
N THR A 15 -35.57 21.16 -31.20
CA THR A 15 -36.87 21.22 -30.55
C THR A 15 -36.91 22.50 -29.67
N SER A 16 -37.97 23.30 -29.85
CA SER A 16 -38.19 24.55 -29.10
C SER A 16 -38.09 24.41 -27.56
N THR A 17 -38.27 23.21 -27.08
CA THR A 17 -38.11 22.84 -25.66
C THR A 17 -36.68 22.99 -25.13
N ASN A 18 -35.64 22.71 -25.93
CA ASN A 18 -34.26 22.84 -25.48
C ASN A 18 -33.79 24.30 -25.41
N PHE A 19 -34.38 25.15 -26.26
CA PHE A 19 -34.08 26.58 -26.24
C PHE A 19 -34.78 27.30 -25.08
N ALA A 20 -36.02 26.93 -24.79
CA ALA A 20 -36.77 27.46 -23.65
C ALA A 20 -36.11 27.06 -22.32
N ALA A 21 -35.58 25.81 -22.21
CA ALA A 21 -34.87 25.34 -20.99
C ALA A 21 -33.57 26.12 -20.73
N SER A 22 -32.84 26.55 -21.76
CA SER A 22 -31.63 27.35 -21.55
C SER A 22 -31.94 28.79 -21.13
N TRP A 23 -32.99 29.38 -21.65
CA TRP A 23 -33.43 30.75 -21.26
C TRP A 23 -34.01 30.77 -19.84
N VAL A 24 -34.76 29.74 -19.47
CA VAL A 24 -35.32 29.63 -18.11
C VAL A 24 -34.20 29.50 -17.07
N ARG A 25 -33.10 28.83 -17.40
CA ARG A 25 -31.94 28.76 -16.52
C ARG A 25 -31.28 30.15 -16.29
N TYR A 26 -31.20 30.97 -17.31
CA TYR A 26 -30.64 32.34 -17.18
C TYR A 26 -31.56 33.28 -16.39
N ALA A 27 -32.85 33.16 -16.57
CA ALA A 27 -33.81 34.00 -15.85
C ALA A 27 -33.98 33.66 -14.37
N THR A 28 -33.70 32.38 -14.00
CA THR A 28 -33.77 31.91 -12.60
C THR A 28 -32.48 32.18 -11.80
N LEU A 29 -31.37 32.53 -12.48
CA LEU A 29 -30.10 32.79 -11.80
C LEU A 29 -30.14 34.00 -10.86
N GLU A 30 -30.96 35.02 -11.14
CA GLU A 30 -31.12 36.20 -10.28
C GLU A 30 -32.00 35.94 -9.05
N PHE A 31 -32.81 34.89 -9.06
CA PHE A 31 -33.75 34.53 -7.99
C PHE A 31 -33.54 33.10 -7.49
N GLU A 32 -32.34 32.52 -7.71
CA GLU A 32 -32.04 31.18 -7.25
C GLU A 32 -31.94 31.17 -5.72
N THR A 33 -32.95 30.59 -5.09
CA THR A 33 -33.03 30.44 -3.62
C THR A 33 -32.38 29.14 -3.14
N GLU A 34 -32.07 28.20 -4.06
CA GLU A 34 -31.39 26.95 -3.75
C GLU A 34 -29.90 27.10 -4.00
N LEU A 35 -29.20 27.59 -3.01
CA LEU A 35 -27.74 27.64 -3.01
C LEU A 35 -27.19 26.28 -2.66
N GLY A 36 -26.20 25.78 -3.44
CA GLY A 36 -25.47 24.57 -3.12
C GLY A 36 -24.74 24.73 -1.79
N GLU A 37 -25.09 23.92 -0.81
CA GLU A 37 -24.49 23.94 0.51
C GLU A 37 -23.35 22.94 0.59
N VAL A 38 -22.18 23.37 1.08
CA VAL A 38 -21.05 22.52 1.39
C VAL A 38 -21.00 22.33 2.90
N SER A 39 -21.33 21.14 3.36
CA SER A 39 -21.25 20.80 4.77
C SER A 39 -19.97 20.04 5.09
N PHE A 40 -19.37 20.36 6.22
CA PHE A 40 -18.21 19.64 6.78
C PHE A 40 -18.67 18.85 8.00
N LYS A 41 -18.45 17.54 7.98
CA LYS A 41 -18.76 16.65 9.09
C LYS A 41 -17.48 16.17 9.74
N LEU A 42 -17.34 16.39 11.02
CA LEU A 42 -16.26 15.84 11.84
C LEU A 42 -16.78 14.64 12.62
N ASP A 43 -16.23 13.47 12.33
CA ASP A 43 -16.56 12.25 13.06
C ASP A 43 -15.41 11.89 14.00
N GLU A 44 -15.73 11.58 15.24
CA GLU A 44 -14.78 11.05 16.22
C GLU A 44 -14.79 9.53 16.19
N VAL A 45 -13.58 8.96 16.23
CA VAL A 45 -13.39 7.52 16.23
C VAL A 45 -12.54 7.12 17.41
N VAL A 46 -13.13 6.35 18.32
CA VAL A 46 -12.41 5.77 19.46
C VAL A 46 -11.62 4.56 19.01
N VAL A 47 -10.34 4.48 19.41
CA VAL A 47 -9.43 3.39 19.10
C VAL A 47 -8.85 2.84 20.40
N SER A 48 -8.89 1.51 20.56
CA SER A 48 -8.22 0.84 21.67
C SER A 48 -6.72 0.74 21.43
N VAL A 49 -5.96 0.84 22.52
CA VAL A 49 -4.50 0.69 22.47
C VAL A 49 -4.14 -0.80 22.52
N GLU A 50 -3.28 -1.23 21.61
CA GLU A 50 -2.69 -2.56 21.57
C GLU A 50 -1.30 -2.53 22.22
N GLU A 51 -0.94 -3.61 22.92
CA GLU A 51 0.34 -3.78 23.55
C GLU A 51 1.14 -4.86 22.86
N ARG A 52 2.41 -4.58 22.59
CA ARG A 52 3.35 -5.55 22.03
C ARG A 52 4.58 -5.66 22.89
N LYS A 53 4.94 -6.89 23.25
CA LYS A 53 6.09 -7.22 24.08
C LYS A 53 6.87 -8.35 23.44
N LEU A 54 8.18 -8.22 23.45
CA LEU A 54 9.11 -9.27 23.03
C LEU A 54 10.23 -9.35 24.06
N ARG A 55 10.78 -10.54 24.28
CA ARG A 55 11.92 -10.75 25.17
C ARG A 55 12.96 -11.63 24.50
N ALA A 56 14.22 -11.37 24.81
CA ALA A 56 15.34 -12.26 24.51
C ALA A 56 15.92 -12.80 25.83
N THR A 57 16.37 -14.03 25.77
CA THR A 57 17.09 -14.69 26.85
C THR A 57 18.33 -15.36 26.23
N TRP A 58 19.43 -15.31 26.94
CA TRP A 58 20.68 -15.95 26.51
C TRP A 58 21.38 -16.58 27.71
N SER A 59 22.32 -17.48 27.48
CA SER A 59 23.12 -18.05 28.56
C SER A 59 24.34 -17.17 28.83
N PRO A 60 24.81 -17.07 30.09
CA PRO A 60 26.02 -16.32 30.44
C PRO A 60 27.26 -16.87 29.71
N GLU A 61 27.32 -18.22 29.54
CA GLU A 61 28.42 -18.92 28.88
C GLU A 61 28.50 -18.48 27.40
N LEU A 62 27.36 -18.45 26.69
CA LEU A 62 27.30 -17.98 25.30
C LEU A 62 27.82 -16.54 25.16
N ALA A 63 27.42 -15.65 26.09
CA ALA A 63 27.85 -14.26 26.04
C ALA A 63 29.39 -14.14 26.25
N GLN A 64 29.96 -14.96 27.14
CA GLN A 64 31.39 -14.99 27.36
C GLN A 64 32.17 -15.56 26.18
N ASP A 65 31.68 -16.65 25.57
CA ASP A 65 32.32 -17.29 24.42
C ASP A 65 32.30 -16.38 23.18
N VAL A 66 31.16 -15.77 22.90
CA VAL A 66 31.02 -14.83 21.77
C VAL A 66 31.90 -13.58 21.96
N SER A 67 31.99 -13.08 23.19
CA SER A 67 32.87 -11.94 23.50
C SER A 67 34.36 -12.33 23.38
N ALA A 68 34.74 -13.52 23.89
CA ALA A 68 36.13 -13.97 23.87
C ALA A 68 36.65 -14.35 22.48
N PHE A 69 35.82 -15.02 21.65
CA PHE A 69 36.25 -15.53 20.36
C PHE A 69 35.97 -14.58 19.20
N HIS A 70 34.89 -13.80 19.27
CA HIS A 70 34.42 -12.95 18.17
C HIS A 70 34.47 -11.45 18.50
N ASN A 71 34.76 -11.10 19.74
CA ASN A 71 34.76 -9.70 20.20
C ASN A 71 33.43 -8.96 19.92
N ILE A 72 32.30 -9.69 20.03
CA ILE A 72 30.95 -9.20 19.83
C ILE A 72 30.24 -9.14 21.17
N ASP A 73 29.53 -8.05 21.45
CA ASP A 73 28.65 -7.93 22.61
C ASP A 73 27.29 -8.56 22.31
N ALA A 74 27.05 -9.74 22.87
CA ALA A 74 25.81 -10.49 22.67
C ALA A 74 24.55 -9.70 23.14
N GLU A 75 24.68 -8.90 24.19
CA GLU A 75 23.56 -8.09 24.70
C GLU A 75 23.18 -6.97 23.73
N ALA A 76 24.17 -6.27 23.17
CA ALA A 76 23.95 -5.21 22.20
C ALA A 76 23.31 -5.75 20.91
N GLU A 77 23.83 -6.87 20.39
CA GLU A 77 23.34 -7.50 19.17
C GLU A 77 21.90 -8.01 19.33
N LEU A 78 21.61 -8.72 20.41
CA LEU A 78 20.25 -9.18 20.68
C LEU A 78 19.26 -8.04 20.90
N THR A 79 19.70 -6.94 21.47
CA THR A 79 18.88 -5.74 21.66
C THR A 79 18.53 -5.09 20.31
N ALA A 80 19.49 -5.00 19.41
CA ALA A 80 19.27 -4.53 18.04
C ALA A 80 18.26 -5.41 17.31
N MET A 81 18.48 -6.74 17.34
CA MET A 81 17.54 -7.72 16.74
C MET A 81 16.12 -7.60 17.31
N LEU A 82 15.97 -7.41 18.62
CA LEU A 82 14.64 -7.24 19.23
C LEU A 82 13.93 -6.00 18.69
N SER A 83 14.63 -4.88 18.57
CA SER A 83 14.05 -3.62 18.08
C SER A 83 13.64 -3.73 16.62
N GLU A 84 14.47 -4.33 15.77
CA GLU A 84 14.18 -4.60 14.37
C GLU A 84 12.98 -5.53 14.20
N GLN A 85 12.92 -6.60 14.98
CA GLN A 85 11.84 -7.57 14.93
C GLN A 85 10.49 -6.94 15.32
N VAL A 86 10.45 -6.12 16.37
CA VAL A 86 9.22 -5.42 16.77
C VAL A 86 8.77 -4.42 15.69
N ALA A 87 9.70 -3.66 15.11
CA ALA A 87 9.40 -2.74 14.02
C ALA A 87 8.84 -3.50 12.81
N ALA A 88 9.50 -4.58 12.37
CA ALA A 88 9.05 -5.40 11.26
C ALA A 88 7.67 -6.05 11.50
N GLU A 89 7.36 -6.44 12.73
CA GLU A 89 6.05 -6.97 13.07
C GLU A 89 4.94 -5.92 12.99
N ILE A 90 5.21 -4.69 13.43
CA ILE A 90 4.26 -3.58 13.34
C ILE A 90 4.00 -3.24 11.87
N ASP A 91 5.04 -3.16 11.05
CA ASP A 91 4.93 -2.87 9.62
C ASP A 91 4.10 -3.94 8.90
N ARG A 92 4.36 -5.22 9.15
CA ARG A 92 3.56 -6.33 8.61
C ARG A 92 2.10 -6.26 9.05
N GLU A 93 1.86 -5.86 10.27
CA GLU A 93 0.50 -5.71 10.79
C GLU A 93 -0.24 -4.58 10.07
N ILE A 94 0.40 -3.42 9.89
CA ILE A 94 -0.15 -2.29 9.15
C ILE A 94 -0.48 -2.69 7.71
N LEU A 95 0.45 -3.33 7.00
CA LEU A 95 0.22 -3.75 5.62
C LEU A 95 -0.88 -4.82 5.49
N ARG A 96 -0.96 -5.74 6.45
CA ARG A 96 -2.05 -6.70 6.53
C ARG A 96 -3.41 -6.02 6.71
N ASP A 97 -3.48 -5.00 7.54
CA ASP A 97 -4.70 -4.23 7.77
C ASP A 97 -5.08 -3.42 6.52
N LEU A 98 -4.14 -2.79 5.85
CA LEU A 98 -4.37 -2.09 4.58
C LEU A 98 -4.90 -3.04 3.50
N ARG A 99 -4.30 -4.23 3.37
CA ARG A 99 -4.76 -5.25 2.42
C ARG A 99 -6.18 -5.72 2.70
N LYS A 100 -6.53 -5.97 3.97
CA LYS A 100 -7.86 -6.41 4.37
C LYS A 100 -8.92 -5.33 4.21
N ALA A 101 -8.54 -4.09 4.50
CA ALA A 101 -9.45 -2.96 4.47
C ALA A 101 -9.62 -2.32 3.08
N ALA A 102 -8.78 -2.68 2.10
CA ALA A 102 -8.81 -2.12 0.76
C ALA A 102 -10.22 -2.17 0.14
N ALA A 103 -10.76 -0.98 -0.21
CA ALA A 103 -12.09 -0.87 -0.79
C ALA A 103 -12.15 -1.39 -2.23
N TRP A 104 -11.06 -1.23 -2.97
CA TRP A 104 -10.96 -1.59 -4.38
C TRP A 104 -10.19 -2.88 -4.54
N GLN A 105 -10.81 -3.88 -5.14
CA GLN A 105 -10.20 -5.18 -5.36
C GLN A 105 -10.30 -5.58 -6.82
N LEU A 106 -9.17 -5.95 -7.42
CA LEU A 106 -9.08 -6.50 -8.75
C LEU A 106 -8.33 -7.84 -8.73
N ARG A 107 -8.54 -8.62 -9.76
CA ARG A 107 -7.80 -9.85 -10.00
C ARG A 107 -7.01 -9.75 -11.30
N TRP A 108 -5.83 -10.31 -11.30
CA TRP A 108 -4.99 -10.48 -12.49
C TRP A 108 -4.40 -11.89 -12.47
N ASP A 109 -4.46 -12.59 -13.61
CA ASP A 109 -3.97 -13.95 -13.75
C ASP A 109 -2.61 -13.92 -14.47
N TYR A 110 -1.55 -14.35 -13.81
CA TYR A 110 -0.21 -14.44 -14.37
C TYR A 110 -0.15 -15.34 -15.61
N ASN A 111 -0.91 -16.45 -15.60
CA ASN A 111 -0.98 -17.40 -16.70
C ASN A 111 -2.07 -17.06 -17.74
N GLY A 112 -2.70 -15.90 -17.63
CA GLY A 112 -3.79 -15.48 -18.51
C GLY A 112 -3.37 -15.36 -19.99
N TRP A 113 -2.09 -15.14 -20.29
CA TRP A 113 -1.56 -15.10 -21.64
C TRP A 113 -1.81 -16.39 -22.42
N ARG A 114 -1.78 -17.56 -21.76
CA ARG A 114 -2.04 -18.86 -22.38
C ARG A 114 -3.48 -18.99 -22.92
N LYS A 115 -4.43 -18.32 -22.25
CA LYS A 115 -5.83 -18.29 -22.64
C LYS A 115 -6.12 -17.19 -23.66
N ALA A 116 -5.42 -16.08 -23.56
CA ALA A 116 -5.58 -14.93 -24.45
C ALA A 116 -4.82 -15.09 -25.77
N SER A 117 -3.76 -15.90 -25.79
CA SER A 117 -2.98 -16.17 -27.00
C SER A 117 -3.75 -17.04 -27.97
N SER A 118 -3.79 -16.63 -29.24
CA SER A 118 -4.32 -17.38 -30.36
C SER A 118 -3.29 -17.47 -31.50
N ALA A 119 -3.49 -18.39 -32.45
CA ALA A 119 -2.61 -18.50 -33.62
C ALA A 119 -2.51 -17.19 -34.43
N ALA A 120 -3.60 -16.39 -34.44
CA ALA A 120 -3.66 -15.11 -35.14
C ALA A 120 -3.05 -13.93 -34.33
N SER A 121 -2.98 -14.03 -33.00
CA SER A 121 -2.42 -13.00 -32.14
C SER A 121 -1.73 -13.65 -30.92
N PRO A 122 -0.49 -14.09 -31.08
CA PRO A 122 0.25 -14.72 -30.00
C PRO A 122 0.69 -13.65 -28.98
N TYR A 123 0.26 -13.81 -27.74
CA TYR A 123 0.79 -13.02 -26.62
C TYR A 123 2.05 -13.69 -26.06
N THR A 124 3.09 -12.89 -25.84
CA THR A 124 4.24 -13.32 -25.04
C THR A 124 3.97 -13.07 -23.56
N GLN A 125 4.72 -13.74 -22.66
CA GLN A 125 4.61 -13.48 -21.22
C GLN A 125 4.95 -12.04 -20.89
N LYS A 126 5.94 -11.44 -21.57
CA LYS A 126 6.33 -10.05 -21.38
C LYS A 126 5.21 -9.07 -21.72
N ASP A 127 4.56 -9.27 -22.87
CA ASP A 127 3.41 -8.43 -23.29
C ASP A 127 2.25 -8.55 -22.31
N TRP A 128 2.02 -9.76 -21.78
CA TRP A 128 0.99 -9.99 -20.78
C TRP A 128 1.30 -9.30 -19.45
N ASN A 129 2.56 -9.32 -19.01
CA ASN A 129 2.99 -8.64 -17.80
C ASN A 129 2.69 -7.14 -17.86
N GLN A 130 2.77 -6.49 -19.02
CA GLN A 130 2.39 -5.09 -19.20
C GLN A 130 0.92 -4.81 -18.85
N THR A 131 0.03 -5.80 -18.96
CA THR A 131 -1.38 -5.63 -18.59
C THR A 131 -1.59 -5.44 -17.09
N LEU A 132 -0.62 -5.84 -16.25
CA LEU A 132 -0.65 -5.59 -14.82
C LEU A 132 -0.65 -4.07 -14.51
N ILE A 133 0.13 -3.28 -15.27
CA ILE A 133 0.16 -1.82 -15.14
C ILE A 133 -1.23 -1.23 -15.37
N THR A 134 -1.97 -1.77 -16.34
CA THR A 134 -3.34 -1.32 -16.61
C THR A 134 -4.25 -1.56 -15.39
N LYS A 135 -4.10 -2.68 -14.69
CA LYS A 135 -4.86 -2.96 -13.46
C LYS A 135 -4.50 -2.00 -12.33
N VAL A 136 -3.21 -1.70 -12.17
CA VAL A 136 -2.72 -0.71 -11.21
C VAL A 136 -3.33 0.67 -11.51
N ASN A 137 -3.30 1.10 -12.77
CA ASN A 137 -3.86 2.39 -13.19
C ASN A 137 -5.39 2.45 -13.02
N GLN A 138 -6.11 1.35 -13.24
CA GLN A 138 -7.55 1.27 -12.99
C GLN A 138 -7.89 1.52 -11.52
N ILE A 139 -7.16 0.89 -10.58
CA ILE A 139 -7.35 1.13 -9.15
C ILE A 139 -6.99 2.58 -8.81
N SER A 140 -5.88 3.10 -9.31
CA SER A 140 -5.47 4.49 -9.08
C SER A 140 -6.53 5.49 -9.54
N ALA A 141 -7.16 5.24 -10.70
CA ALA A 141 -8.25 6.05 -11.21
C ALA A 141 -9.51 5.97 -10.31
N GLN A 142 -9.82 4.79 -9.76
CA GLN A 142 -10.94 4.63 -8.82
C GLN A 142 -10.68 5.34 -7.50
N ILE A 143 -9.45 5.27 -6.97
CA ILE A 143 -9.05 6.04 -5.79
C ILE A 143 -9.24 7.53 -6.05
N HIS A 144 -8.74 8.04 -7.18
CA HIS A 144 -8.90 9.46 -7.54
C HIS A 144 -10.39 9.85 -7.67
N LYS A 145 -11.18 9.04 -8.38
CA LYS A 145 -12.62 9.30 -8.59
C LYS A 145 -13.41 9.34 -7.29
N SER A 146 -13.06 8.47 -6.33
CA SER A 146 -13.81 8.33 -5.07
C SER A 146 -13.40 9.34 -4.01
N THR A 147 -12.14 9.79 -4.02
CA THR A 147 -11.60 10.68 -2.99
C THR A 147 -11.42 12.11 -3.45
N LEU A 148 -11.27 12.35 -4.77
CA LEU A 148 -10.95 13.64 -5.39
C LEU A 148 -9.71 14.32 -4.80
N ARG A 149 -8.83 13.55 -4.15
CA ARG A 149 -7.61 14.02 -3.47
C ARG A 149 -6.32 13.63 -4.18
N GLY A 150 -6.40 12.80 -5.19
CA GLY A 150 -5.27 12.33 -5.97
C GLY A 150 -5.33 10.83 -6.22
N GLY A 151 -4.55 10.36 -7.18
CA GLY A 151 -4.39 8.93 -7.45
C GLY A 151 -3.44 8.27 -6.47
N ALA A 152 -3.28 6.97 -6.59
CA ALA A 152 -2.30 6.20 -5.80
C ALA A 152 -0.88 6.75 -6.01
N ASN A 153 -0.04 6.64 -4.99
CA ASN A 153 1.34 7.09 -5.04
C ASN A 153 2.34 6.03 -4.52
N PHE A 154 1.88 4.96 -3.89
CA PHE A 154 2.72 3.85 -3.48
C PHE A 154 2.10 2.50 -3.82
N ILE A 155 2.97 1.51 -4.01
CA ILE A 155 2.63 0.11 -4.28
C ILE A 155 3.50 -0.75 -3.36
N VAL A 156 2.88 -1.73 -2.71
CA VAL A 156 3.60 -2.75 -1.94
C VAL A 156 3.36 -4.11 -2.58
N VAL A 157 4.42 -4.79 -2.93
CA VAL A 157 4.40 -6.06 -3.64
C VAL A 157 5.10 -7.17 -2.84
N SER A 158 4.69 -8.43 -3.07
CA SER A 158 5.45 -9.58 -2.60
C SER A 158 6.75 -9.75 -3.40
N SER A 159 7.69 -10.54 -2.89
CA SER A 159 8.96 -10.80 -3.58
C SER A 159 8.76 -11.42 -4.97
N GLU A 160 7.78 -12.32 -5.10
CA GLU A 160 7.47 -12.99 -6.38
C GLU A 160 6.88 -12.00 -7.40
N ILE A 161 6.02 -11.08 -6.95
CA ILE A 161 5.46 -10.05 -7.83
C ILE A 161 6.54 -9.02 -8.19
N SER A 162 7.49 -8.73 -7.28
CA SER A 162 8.61 -7.84 -7.56
C SER A 162 9.39 -8.31 -8.79
N ALA A 163 9.65 -9.62 -8.91
CA ALA A 163 10.31 -10.19 -10.10
C ALA A 163 9.51 -9.98 -11.40
N VAL A 164 8.17 -9.92 -11.32
CA VAL A 164 7.34 -9.57 -12.49
C VAL A 164 7.46 -8.09 -12.82
N PHE A 165 7.67 -7.22 -11.82
CA PHE A 165 7.86 -5.80 -12.05
C PHE A 165 9.18 -5.49 -12.75
N ASP A 166 10.23 -6.28 -12.51
CA ASP A 166 11.53 -6.14 -13.18
C ASP A 166 11.43 -6.34 -14.72
N ASP A 167 10.45 -7.12 -15.18
CA ASP A 167 10.15 -7.33 -16.59
C ASP A 167 9.38 -6.17 -17.25
N LEU A 168 8.88 -5.20 -16.47
CA LEU A 168 8.05 -4.12 -16.98
C LEU A 168 8.90 -2.99 -17.57
N GLU A 169 8.53 -2.51 -18.76
CA GLU A 169 9.26 -1.45 -19.48
C GLU A 169 9.28 -0.10 -18.75
N TYR A 170 8.23 0.19 -17.97
CA TYR A 170 8.10 1.45 -17.23
C TYR A 170 8.54 1.37 -15.78
N PHE A 171 9.20 0.28 -15.40
CA PHE A 171 9.75 0.12 -14.08
C PHE A 171 11.21 0.62 -14.04
N HIS A 172 11.50 1.49 -13.10
CA HIS A 172 12.85 2.03 -12.89
C HIS A 172 13.32 1.62 -11.51
N VAL A 173 14.36 0.82 -11.47
CA VAL A 173 15.02 0.42 -10.23
C VAL A 173 15.69 1.66 -9.61
N SER A 174 15.51 1.83 -8.30
CA SER A 174 15.89 3.05 -7.58
C SER A 174 17.41 3.22 -7.43
N ASP A 175 18.13 2.11 -7.27
CA ASP A 175 19.60 2.10 -7.14
C ASP A 175 20.16 0.72 -7.46
N ALA A 176 21.21 0.70 -8.29
CA ALA A 176 22.02 -0.48 -8.54
C ALA A 176 23.19 -0.57 -7.53
N ASN A 177 22.98 -0.15 -6.28
CA ASN A 177 24.03 -0.24 -5.27
C ASN A 177 23.95 -1.61 -4.59
N PRO A 178 24.89 -2.54 -4.88
CA PRO A 178 24.85 -3.90 -4.35
C PRO A 178 25.01 -3.98 -2.82
N GLU A 179 25.48 -2.91 -2.17
CA GLU A 179 25.63 -2.86 -0.72
C GLU A 179 24.31 -2.63 0.02
N GLN A 180 23.32 -2.00 -0.62
CA GLN A 180 22.00 -1.78 -0.01
C GLN A 180 21.06 -2.97 -0.15
N ASP A 181 21.31 -3.85 -1.12
CA ASP A 181 20.39 -4.94 -1.50
C ASP A 181 20.62 -6.21 -0.66
N GLN A 182 21.70 -6.29 0.12
CA GLN A 182 22.15 -7.56 0.66
C GLN A 182 21.49 -8.03 1.96
N TYR A 183 20.94 -7.16 2.78
CA TYR A 183 20.54 -7.57 4.16
C TYR A 183 19.35 -6.86 4.78
N ASN A 184 18.46 -6.28 4.00
CA ASN A 184 17.25 -5.67 4.57
C ASN A 184 16.23 -6.76 4.96
N MET A 185 16.15 -7.08 6.24
CA MET A 185 15.14 -8.00 6.78
C MET A 185 13.72 -7.43 6.76
N GLY A 186 13.55 -6.18 6.33
CA GLY A 186 12.29 -5.46 6.34
C GLY A 186 11.72 -5.16 4.97
N ILE A 187 10.81 -4.20 4.95
CA ILE A 187 10.19 -3.68 3.73
C ILE A 187 11.19 -2.74 3.05
N GLU A 188 11.44 -2.99 1.78
CA GLU A 188 12.46 -2.30 1.01
C GLU A 188 11.84 -1.55 -0.17
N ARG A 189 12.40 -0.39 -0.48
CA ARG A 189 12.05 0.35 -1.68
C ARG A 189 12.86 -0.18 -2.86
N VAL A 190 12.18 -0.78 -3.83
CA VAL A 190 12.83 -1.40 -5.00
C VAL A 190 12.96 -0.41 -6.16
N GLY A 191 11.98 0.47 -6.34
CA GLY A 191 12.02 1.39 -7.47
C GLY A 191 10.77 2.24 -7.63
N SER A 192 10.58 2.73 -8.84
CA SER A 192 9.39 3.49 -9.21
C SER A 192 8.77 2.96 -10.50
N LEU A 193 7.44 2.85 -10.52
CA LEU A 193 6.68 2.50 -11.71
C LEU A 193 6.11 3.75 -12.36
N SER A 194 6.43 3.95 -13.65
CA SER A 194 5.96 5.10 -14.47
C SER A 194 6.25 6.48 -13.85
N GLY A 195 7.24 6.58 -12.95
CA GLY A 195 7.56 7.83 -12.24
C GLY A 195 6.47 8.34 -11.29
N ARG A 196 5.35 7.62 -11.16
CA ARG A 196 4.20 8.01 -10.31
C ARG A 196 4.12 7.22 -9.02
N TYR A 197 4.41 5.92 -9.06
CA TYR A 197 4.25 5.01 -7.96
C TYR A 197 5.61 4.63 -7.39
N GLN A 198 5.79 4.79 -6.10
CA GLN A 198 6.92 4.20 -5.40
C GLN A 198 6.61 2.74 -5.10
N VAL A 199 7.51 1.84 -5.46
CA VAL A 199 7.35 0.40 -5.29
C VAL A 199 8.19 -0.08 -4.12
N TYR A 200 7.52 -0.76 -3.19
CA TYR A 200 8.13 -1.38 -2.01
C TYR A 200 7.95 -2.88 -2.09
N ARG A 201 9.00 -3.63 -1.76
CA ARG A 201 9.00 -5.08 -1.66
C ARG A 201 8.81 -5.48 -0.20
N ASP A 202 7.81 -6.33 0.05
CA ASP A 202 7.59 -6.95 1.34
C ASP A 202 7.83 -8.46 1.23
N PRO A 203 8.92 -8.99 1.82
CA PRO A 203 9.24 -10.41 1.74
C PRO A 203 8.27 -11.30 2.51
N TYR A 204 7.51 -10.74 3.43
CA TYR A 204 6.55 -11.47 4.26
C TYR A 204 5.11 -11.41 3.74
N ALA A 205 4.88 -10.63 2.68
CA ALA A 205 3.58 -10.58 2.04
C ALA A 205 3.25 -11.92 1.36
N PRO A 206 1.97 -12.33 1.34
CA PRO A 206 1.57 -13.48 0.52
C PRO A 206 1.90 -13.26 -0.95
N SER A 207 2.37 -14.32 -1.63
CA SER A 207 2.83 -14.28 -3.03
C SER A 207 1.83 -13.68 -4.02
N TYR A 208 0.54 -13.72 -3.70
CA TYR A 208 -0.54 -13.15 -4.52
C TYR A 208 -0.88 -11.69 -4.23
N SER A 209 -0.19 -11.04 -3.31
CA SER A 209 -0.59 -9.74 -2.78
C SER A 209 0.13 -8.57 -3.45
N LEU A 210 -0.63 -7.66 -4.02
CA LEU A 210 -0.19 -6.35 -4.47
C LEU A 210 -1.13 -5.30 -3.89
N VAL A 211 -0.62 -4.48 -2.99
CA VAL A 211 -1.38 -3.40 -2.34
C VAL A 211 -1.02 -2.07 -2.98
N ILE A 212 -2.03 -1.29 -3.28
CA ILE A 212 -1.89 0.03 -3.90
C ILE A 212 -2.55 1.05 -2.98
N GLY A 213 -1.91 2.18 -2.78
CA GLY A 213 -2.47 3.18 -1.90
C GLY A 213 -2.09 4.60 -2.23
N HIS A 214 -2.84 5.51 -1.64
CA HIS A 214 -2.55 6.94 -1.63
C HIS A 214 -2.15 7.37 -0.23
N LYS A 215 -0.99 8.02 -0.15
CA LYS A 215 -0.52 8.68 1.06
C LYS A 215 -0.57 10.19 0.84
N GLY A 216 -1.51 10.86 1.47
CA GLY A 216 -1.66 12.31 1.43
C GLY A 216 -0.67 13.03 2.35
N LYS A 217 -0.54 14.34 2.14
CA LYS A 217 0.27 15.24 2.98
C LYS A 217 -0.56 15.94 4.05
N SER A 218 -1.87 15.99 3.86
CA SER A 218 -2.82 16.66 4.75
C SER A 218 -3.49 15.67 5.70
N LEU A 219 -3.89 16.14 6.86
CA LEU A 219 -4.68 15.36 7.81
C LEU A 219 -6.04 14.91 7.20
N LEU A 220 -6.59 15.69 6.29
CA LEU A 220 -7.83 15.36 5.56
C LEU A 220 -7.65 14.22 4.54
N ASP A 221 -6.43 13.94 4.14
CA ASP A 221 -6.09 12.86 3.20
C ASP A 221 -5.66 11.58 3.93
N THR A 222 -6.02 11.46 5.21
CA THR A 222 -5.60 10.34 6.05
C THR A 222 -6.48 9.12 5.81
N GLY A 223 -5.87 8.05 5.32
CA GLY A 223 -6.53 6.75 5.14
C GLY A 223 -6.33 5.81 6.33
N TYR A 224 -5.17 5.87 6.96
CA TYR A 224 -4.77 5.02 8.08
C TYR A 224 -4.09 5.86 9.16
N ILE A 225 -4.43 5.61 10.40
CA ILE A 225 -3.80 6.26 11.55
C ILE A 225 -3.02 5.22 12.34
N TYR A 226 -1.76 5.55 12.60
CA TYR A 226 -0.91 4.88 13.57
C TYR A 226 -0.49 5.90 14.62
N ALA A 227 -0.87 5.66 15.86
CA ALA A 227 -0.61 6.57 16.97
C ALA A 227 0.15 5.81 18.07
N PRO A 228 1.48 5.96 18.18
CA PRO A 228 2.25 5.40 19.28
C PRO A 228 1.90 6.14 20.58
N TYR A 229 1.34 5.41 21.53
CA TYR A 229 1.06 5.92 22.88
C TYR A 229 2.29 5.86 23.77
N VAL A 230 2.97 4.71 23.75
CA VAL A 230 4.26 4.51 24.41
C VAL A 230 5.28 4.11 23.34
N PRO A 231 6.36 4.89 23.16
CA PRO A 231 7.42 4.52 22.22
C PRO A 231 8.07 3.21 22.65
N MET A 232 8.87 2.61 21.77
CA MET A 232 9.62 1.41 22.13
C MET A 232 10.51 1.67 23.35
N GLN A 233 10.28 0.91 24.42
CA GLN A 233 11.04 0.97 25.65
C GLN A 233 11.74 -0.36 25.87
N LEU A 234 13.04 -0.28 26.17
CA LEU A 234 13.85 -1.41 26.57
C LEU A 234 13.79 -1.55 28.10
N THR A 235 13.64 -2.78 28.57
CA THR A 235 13.81 -3.07 29.99
C THR A 235 15.29 -3.17 30.34
N PRO A 236 15.72 -2.87 31.60
CA PRO A 236 17.04 -3.22 32.05
C PRO A 236 17.23 -4.74 32.01
N THR A 237 18.46 -5.19 31.86
CA THR A 237 18.80 -6.61 31.91
C THR A 237 18.47 -7.17 33.28
N MET A 238 17.63 -8.19 33.32
CA MET A 238 17.22 -8.90 34.53
C MET A 238 17.74 -10.32 34.49
N TYR A 239 18.11 -10.87 35.65
CA TYR A 239 18.53 -12.24 35.75
C TYR A 239 17.40 -13.13 36.28
N ASN A 240 17.17 -14.24 35.59
CA ASN A 240 16.20 -15.22 36.04
C ASN A 240 16.73 -15.93 37.30
N PRO A 241 15.99 -15.92 38.43
CA PRO A 241 16.47 -16.48 39.68
C PRO A 241 16.67 -18.01 39.67
N PHE A 242 16.08 -18.71 38.71
CA PHE A 242 16.16 -20.18 38.63
C PHE A 242 17.39 -20.70 37.86
N ASN A 243 17.86 -19.96 36.86
CA ASN A 243 18.97 -20.41 36.00
C ASN A 243 19.99 -19.31 35.71
N PHE A 244 19.89 -18.19 36.40
CA PHE A 244 20.76 -17.00 36.27
C PHE A 244 20.92 -16.49 34.81
N ALA A 245 20.09 -16.94 33.90
CA ALA A 245 20.10 -16.49 32.50
C ALA A 245 19.65 -15.01 32.44
N PRO A 246 20.41 -14.14 31.79
CA PRO A 246 20.00 -12.76 31.58
C PRO A 246 18.81 -12.72 30.61
N VAL A 247 17.89 -11.81 30.93
CA VAL A 247 16.65 -11.56 30.16
C VAL A 247 16.52 -10.07 29.92
N LYS A 248 16.28 -9.70 28.69
CA LYS A 248 15.98 -8.32 28.28
C LYS A 248 14.73 -8.29 27.43
N GLY A 249 13.89 -7.30 27.67
CA GLY A 249 12.62 -7.16 26.96
C GLY A 249 12.48 -5.80 26.30
N ILE A 250 11.63 -5.77 25.30
CA ILE A 250 11.17 -4.56 24.65
C ILE A 250 9.65 -4.52 24.71
N MET A 251 9.08 -3.35 24.94
CA MET A 251 7.64 -3.15 24.92
C MET A 251 7.27 -1.87 24.20
N THR A 252 6.13 -1.88 23.54
CA THR A 252 5.51 -0.70 22.94
C THR A 252 3.99 -0.79 23.04
N ARG A 253 3.35 0.36 23.09
CA ARG A 253 1.89 0.49 23.04
C ARG A 253 1.51 1.48 21.98
N TYR A 254 0.60 1.09 21.10
CA TYR A 254 0.14 1.93 20.00
C TYR A 254 -1.34 1.69 19.72
N ALA A 255 -1.95 2.67 19.10
CA ALA A 255 -3.28 2.58 18.55
C ALA A 255 -3.19 2.63 17.03
N LYS A 256 -4.03 1.87 16.35
CA LYS A 256 -4.09 1.82 14.90
C LYS A 256 -5.52 1.71 14.41
N LYS A 257 -5.82 2.36 13.30
CA LYS A 257 -7.12 2.23 12.65
C LYS A 257 -7.09 2.66 11.20
N VAL A 258 -7.85 1.94 10.37
CA VAL A 258 -8.22 2.40 9.03
C VAL A 258 -9.38 3.39 9.17
N VAL A 259 -9.17 4.62 8.77
CA VAL A 259 -10.19 5.69 8.82
C VAL A 259 -10.95 5.75 7.50
N ASN A 260 -10.22 5.75 6.39
CA ASN A 260 -10.82 5.80 5.07
C ASN A 260 -10.19 4.74 4.17
N ASN A 261 -10.94 3.67 3.94
CA ASN A 261 -10.50 2.53 3.13
C ASN A 261 -10.50 2.82 1.62
N ARG A 262 -11.14 3.92 1.16
CA ARG A 262 -11.19 4.30 -0.26
C ARG A 262 -9.85 4.74 -0.84
N PHE A 263 -8.87 5.04 0.03
CA PHE A 263 -7.50 5.36 -0.37
C PHE A 263 -6.68 4.13 -0.73
N TYR A 264 -7.21 2.91 -0.50
CA TYR A 264 -6.45 1.67 -0.67
C TYR A 264 -7.14 0.72 -1.64
N GLY A 265 -6.34 0.05 -2.45
CA GLY A 265 -6.73 -0.99 -3.37
C GLY A 265 -5.84 -2.21 -3.25
N HIS A 266 -6.35 -3.35 -3.63
CA HIS A 266 -5.64 -4.62 -3.65
C HIS A 266 -5.82 -5.29 -5.00
N VAL A 267 -4.71 -5.65 -5.64
CA VAL A 267 -4.73 -6.54 -6.80
C VAL A 267 -4.30 -7.92 -6.33
N ARG A 268 -5.18 -8.88 -6.49
CA ARG A 268 -4.84 -10.27 -6.29
C ARG A 268 -4.25 -10.83 -7.58
N VAL A 269 -3.02 -11.31 -7.49
CA VAL A 269 -2.31 -11.94 -8.59
C VAL A 269 -2.42 -13.45 -8.43
N ASP A 270 -3.16 -14.09 -9.33
CA ASP A 270 -3.35 -15.54 -9.31
C ASP A 270 -2.36 -16.22 -10.28
N GLY A 271 -1.94 -17.45 -9.97
CA GLY A 271 -1.13 -18.28 -10.86
C GLY A 271 0.37 -17.96 -10.90
N ILE A 272 0.89 -17.17 -9.96
CA ILE A 272 2.34 -17.01 -9.81
C ILE A 272 2.94 -18.34 -9.35
N PRO A 273 4.03 -18.79 -9.98
CA PRO A 273 4.74 -20.00 -9.54
C PRO A 273 5.35 -19.75 -8.16
N THR A 274 4.95 -20.56 -7.19
CA THR A 274 5.57 -20.61 -5.86
C THR A 274 6.52 -21.79 -5.83
N PHE A 275 7.79 -21.51 -5.56
CA PHE A 275 8.80 -22.57 -5.44
C PHE A 275 8.69 -23.24 -4.06
N ASN A 276 8.34 -24.51 -4.05
CA ASN A 276 8.41 -25.33 -2.84
C ASN A 276 9.78 -26.02 -2.77
N VAL A 277 10.46 -25.89 -1.65
CA VAL A 277 11.77 -26.53 -1.40
C VAL A 277 11.71 -28.06 -1.57
N ALA A 278 10.52 -28.66 -1.46
CA ALA A 278 10.30 -30.10 -1.66
C ALA A 278 10.48 -30.58 -3.11
N GLU A 279 10.41 -29.68 -4.11
CA GLU A 279 10.61 -30.02 -5.53
C GLU A 279 12.09 -30.01 -5.95
N LEU A 280 12.98 -29.60 -5.05
CA LEU A 280 14.44 -29.57 -5.27
C LEU A 280 15.18 -30.78 -4.71
N ARG A 281 14.45 -31.87 -4.33
CA ARG A 281 15.06 -33.14 -3.83
C ARG A 281 14.92 -34.23 -4.85
#